data_3c6702331011c95cbfe7b8f8d02d7355
#
_entry.id   3c6702331011c95cbfe7b8f8d02d7355
#
_cell.length_a   1.000
_cell.length_b   1.000
_cell.length_c   1.000
_cell.angle_alpha   90.00
_cell.angle_beta   90.00
_cell.angle_gamma   90.00
#
_symmetry.space_group_name_H-M   'P 1'
#
loop_
_entity.id
_entity.type
_entity.pdbx_description
1 polymer ?
#
loop_
_entity_poly.entity_id
_entity_poly.type
_entity_poly.pdbx_seq_one_letter_code
_entity_poly.pdbx_strand_id
1 'polypeptide(L)'
;GQQIAIASGFVSAALHAPTSGVVSFIGPQPYPHVSGMLANAIVIDSDGEDRWIELETHPDYRALERPALLELIRQAGISGLGGAGFPTAVKLTPPPTQRIRTLIINGTECEPYITADDLLMREKAAELVAGIEILAHLIQPQDVLIGIEDNKPEAIAAVRAAIGERPFVLKVFPTKYPSGGEKQLIQILTGEEVPSGGLPADIGMLCQNVGTCVAIHDAVLLGKPLISRITTLTGEALARPMNVEALIGTPAGELLAFAGLEQNRLNRLIMGGPMMGFTLPSLDVPVIKTTNCLLASTLEELPPPPPALPCIRCGECAEACPVSLLP
;
A
#
# COMPACT_ATOMS: atom_id res chain seq x y z
N GLY A 1 -3.91 -18.46 6.08
CA GLY A 1 -2.56 -18.55 5.46
C GLY A 1 -2.46 -19.58 4.33
N GLN A 2 -3.42 -20.50 4.17
CA GLN A 2 -3.42 -21.47 3.07
C GLN A 2 -3.55 -20.78 1.71
N GLN A 3 -2.69 -21.14 0.74
CA GLN A 3 -2.83 -20.63 -0.62
C GLN A 3 -4.11 -21.15 -1.26
N ILE A 4 -4.95 -20.25 -1.75
CA ILE A 4 -6.27 -20.56 -2.35
C ILE A 4 -6.33 -20.21 -3.85
N ALA A 5 -5.40 -19.39 -4.35
CA ALA A 5 -5.24 -19.13 -5.78
C ALA A 5 -3.76 -18.93 -6.13
N ILE A 6 -3.36 -19.51 -7.26
CA ILE A 6 -2.02 -19.32 -7.81
C ILE A 6 -1.93 -18.05 -8.67
N ALA A 7 -0.72 -17.52 -8.81
CA ALA A 7 -0.47 -16.45 -9.76
C ALA A 7 -0.72 -16.92 -11.20
N SER A 8 -1.38 -16.08 -12.00
CA SER A 8 -1.63 -16.34 -13.42
C SER A 8 -0.81 -15.37 -14.28
N GLY A 9 0.21 -15.89 -14.95
CA GLY A 9 1.11 -15.09 -15.77
C GLY A 9 2.21 -14.38 -14.96
N PHE A 10 2.97 -13.50 -15.64
CA PHE A 10 4.15 -12.86 -15.06
C PHE A 10 3.79 -11.75 -14.06
N VAL A 11 2.82 -10.90 -14.41
CA VAL A 11 2.36 -9.80 -13.53
C VAL A 11 1.14 -10.27 -12.75
N SER A 12 1.37 -11.07 -11.73
CA SER A 12 0.34 -11.64 -10.85
C SER A 12 0.93 -11.99 -9.50
N ALA A 13 0.07 -12.17 -8.48
CA ALA A 13 0.46 -12.59 -7.14
C ALA A 13 -0.53 -13.64 -6.62
N ALA A 14 -0.03 -14.60 -5.84
CA ALA A 14 -0.85 -15.61 -5.19
C ALA A 14 -1.83 -14.99 -4.19
N LEU A 15 -2.95 -15.68 -3.95
CA LEU A 15 -3.92 -15.32 -2.90
C LEU A 15 -3.94 -16.42 -1.83
N HIS A 16 -4.10 -15.99 -0.60
CA HIS A 16 -4.14 -16.84 0.58
C HIS A 16 -5.41 -16.61 1.37
N ALA A 17 -5.91 -17.65 2.02
CA ALA A 17 -7.05 -17.56 2.91
C ALA A 17 -6.72 -16.65 4.11
N PRO A 18 -7.45 -15.57 4.32
CA PRO A 18 -7.20 -14.63 5.42
C PRO A 18 -7.68 -15.17 6.77
N THR A 19 -8.59 -16.13 6.76
CA THR A 19 -9.19 -16.76 7.94
C THR A 19 -9.34 -18.26 7.73
N SER A 20 -9.63 -19.02 8.80
CA SER A 20 -10.07 -20.40 8.71
C SER A 20 -11.59 -20.47 8.45
N GLY A 21 -12.03 -21.52 7.75
CA GLY A 21 -13.43 -21.67 7.40
C GLY A 21 -13.65 -22.58 6.18
N VAL A 22 -14.77 -22.39 5.51
CA VAL A 22 -15.17 -23.18 4.34
C VAL A 22 -15.42 -22.28 3.14
N VAL A 23 -14.89 -22.65 1.97
CA VAL A 23 -15.22 -21.95 0.71
C VAL A 23 -16.68 -22.21 0.39
N SER A 24 -17.52 -21.17 0.46
CA SER A 24 -18.97 -21.24 0.21
C SER A 24 -19.35 -20.84 -1.21
N PHE A 25 -18.52 -20.00 -1.88
CA PHE A 25 -18.83 -19.56 -3.24
C PHE A 25 -17.54 -19.21 -4.01
N ILE A 26 -17.55 -19.48 -5.31
CA ILE A 26 -16.52 -19.00 -6.25
C ILE A 26 -17.25 -18.43 -7.47
N GLY A 27 -17.06 -17.16 -7.74
CA GLY A 27 -17.71 -16.49 -8.86
C GLY A 27 -17.71 -14.97 -8.76
N PRO A 28 -18.49 -14.27 -9.61
CA PRO A 28 -18.55 -12.81 -9.63
C PRO A 28 -19.09 -12.24 -8.32
N GLN A 29 -18.32 -11.32 -7.72
CA GLN A 29 -18.66 -10.57 -6.50
C GLN A 29 -18.30 -9.09 -6.68
N PRO A 30 -18.85 -8.18 -5.86
CA PRO A 30 -18.40 -6.80 -5.82
C PRO A 30 -16.88 -6.71 -5.66
N TYR A 31 -16.26 -5.89 -6.49
CA TYR A 31 -14.81 -5.70 -6.49
C TYR A 31 -14.48 -4.22 -6.40
N PRO A 32 -13.46 -3.82 -5.63
CA PRO A 32 -13.09 -2.42 -5.46
C PRO A 32 -12.38 -1.88 -6.70
N HIS A 33 -13.16 -1.40 -7.64
CA HIS A 33 -12.70 -0.76 -8.86
C HIS A 33 -13.63 0.37 -9.26
N VAL A 34 -13.09 1.42 -9.85
CA VAL A 34 -13.84 2.61 -10.28
C VAL A 34 -14.99 2.30 -11.25
N SER A 35 -14.90 1.20 -11.98
CA SER A 35 -15.98 0.77 -12.91
C SER A 35 -17.22 0.23 -12.22
N GLY A 36 -17.13 -0.15 -10.92
CA GLY A 36 -18.22 -0.83 -10.20
C GLY A 36 -18.57 -2.23 -10.72
N MET A 37 -17.76 -2.80 -11.61
CA MET A 37 -18.00 -4.15 -12.16
C MET A 37 -17.68 -5.23 -11.13
N LEU A 38 -18.29 -6.41 -11.34
CA LEU A 38 -17.99 -7.61 -10.56
C LEU A 38 -16.69 -8.26 -11.07
N ALA A 39 -15.99 -8.93 -10.17
CA ALA A 39 -14.85 -9.79 -10.50
C ALA A 39 -14.99 -11.16 -9.79
N ASN A 40 -14.30 -12.18 -10.34
CA ASN A 40 -14.28 -13.49 -9.70
C ASN A 40 -13.61 -13.41 -8.34
N ALA A 41 -14.28 -13.90 -7.33
CA ALA A 41 -13.80 -13.96 -5.96
C ALA A 41 -14.02 -15.35 -5.36
N ILE A 42 -13.27 -15.66 -4.32
CA ILE A 42 -13.45 -16.83 -3.46
C ILE A 42 -14.04 -16.32 -2.15
N VAL A 43 -15.23 -16.79 -1.81
CA VAL A 43 -15.89 -16.44 -0.54
C VAL A 43 -15.63 -17.55 0.46
N ILE A 44 -15.17 -17.17 1.65
CA ILE A 44 -14.89 -18.07 2.76
C ILE A 44 -15.83 -17.70 3.91
N ASP A 45 -16.69 -18.63 4.32
CA ASP A 45 -17.46 -18.50 5.55
C ASP A 45 -16.54 -18.87 6.72
N SER A 46 -16.18 -17.85 7.51
CA SER A 46 -15.26 -18.02 8.65
C SER A 46 -15.89 -18.88 9.75
N ASP A 47 -15.07 -19.76 10.33
CA ASP A 47 -15.46 -20.53 11.53
C ASP A 47 -15.16 -19.80 12.84
N GLY A 48 -14.49 -18.64 12.77
CA GLY A 48 -14.12 -17.83 13.93
C GLY A 48 -12.97 -18.40 14.77
N GLU A 49 -12.30 -19.47 14.32
CA GLU A 49 -11.24 -20.13 15.09
C GLU A 49 -9.81 -19.63 14.74
N ASP A 50 -9.68 -18.86 13.64
CA ASP A 50 -8.39 -18.33 13.14
C ASP A 50 -7.25 -19.36 13.09
N ARG A 51 -7.57 -20.59 12.68
CA ARG A 51 -6.58 -21.66 12.54
C ARG A 51 -5.61 -21.35 11.40
N TRP A 52 -4.33 -21.45 11.70
CA TRP A 52 -3.27 -21.31 10.72
C TRP A 52 -2.82 -22.66 10.18
N ILE A 53 -2.27 -22.65 8.96
CA ILE A 53 -1.43 -23.75 8.47
C ILE A 53 -0.10 -23.74 9.21
N GLU A 54 0.66 -24.80 9.10
CA GLU A 54 2.07 -24.81 9.52
C GLU A 54 2.85 -23.77 8.70
N LEU A 55 3.53 -22.85 9.38
CA LEU A 55 4.28 -21.77 8.76
C LEU A 55 5.77 -22.15 8.70
N GLU A 56 6.36 -22.02 7.51
CA GLU A 56 7.78 -22.23 7.30
C GLU A 56 8.55 -20.92 7.49
N THR A 57 9.41 -20.86 8.50
CA THR A 57 10.18 -19.68 8.87
C THR A 57 11.62 -19.77 8.41
N HIS A 58 12.22 -18.67 7.96
CA HIS A 58 13.61 -18.61 7.49
C HIS A 58 14.42 -17.54 8.23
N PRO A 59 14.71 -17.72 9.53
CA PRO A 59 15.47 -16.74 10.31
C PRO A 59 16.89 -16.53 9.77
N ASP A 60 17.47 -17.59 9.17
CA ASP A 60 18.79 -17.54 8.51
C ASP A 60 18.65 -17.32 7.00
N TYR A 61 17.80 -16.35 6.59
CA TYR A 61 17.57 -16.03 5.17
C TYR A 61 18.83 -15.64 4.40
N ARG A 62 19.88 -15.21 5.10
CA ARG A 62 21.16 -14.84 4.48
C ARG A 62 21.92 -16.05 3.90
N ALA A 63 21.59 -17.26 4.36
CA ALA A 63 22.12 -18.49 3.80
C ALA A 63 21.37 -18.95 2.53
N LEU A 64 20.20 -18.37 2.24
CA LEU A 64 19.44 -18.71 1.05
C LEU A 64 20.02 -18.04 -0.20
N GLU A 65 20.04 -18.81 -1.28
CA GLU A 65 20.34 -18.27 -2.61
C GLU A 65 19.27 -17.24 -3.04
N ARG A 66 19.70 -16.22 -3.77
CA ARG A 66 18.80 -15.13 -4.24
C ARG A 66 17.50 -15.64 -4.89
N PRO A 67 17.51 -16.64 -5.79
CA PRO A 67 16.27 -17.16 -6.38
C PRO A 67 15.31 -17.76 -5.36
N ALA A 68 15.81 -18.47 -4.33
CA ALA A 68 15.00 -19.06 -3.29
C ALA A 68 14.34 -17.98 -2.43
N LEU A 69 15.07 -16.95 -2.00
CA LEU A 69 14.54 -15.83 -1.24
C LEU A 69 13.47 -15.05 -2.03
N LEU A 70 13.70 -14.85 -3.34
CA LEU A 70 12.74 -14.20 -4.22
C LEU A 70 11.46 -15.05 -4.38
N GLU A 71 11.60 -16.37 -4.42
CA GLU A 71 10.46 -17.28 -4.52
C GLU A 71 9.60 -17.27 -3.24
N LEU A 72 10.19 -17.18 -2.05
CA LEU A 72 9.44 -16.98 -0.80
C LEU A 72 8.57 -15.73 -0.86
N ILE A 73 9.12 -14.60 -1.32
CA ILE A 73 8.37 -13.34 -1.48
C ILE A 73 7.24 -13.49 -2.51
N ARG A 74 7.48 -14.23 -3.58
CA ARG A 74 6.48 -14.53 -4.63
C ARG A 74 5.34 -15.38 -4.09
N GLN A 75 5.68 -16.48 -3.41
CA GLN A 75 4.71 -17.41 -2.84
C GLN A 75 3.87 -16.78 -1.74
N ALA A 76 4.44 -15.88 -0.95
CA ALA A 76 3.69 -15.12 0.05
C ALA A 76 2.66 -14.15 -0.56
N GLY A 77 2.61 -14.02 -1.88
CA GLY A 77 1.61 -13.20 -2.58
C GLY A 77 1.76 -11.71 -2.33
N ILE A 78 2.97 -11.22 -2.06
CA ILE A 78 3.19 -9.81 -1.75
C ILE A 78 3.04 -8.94 -2.99
N SER A 79 2.16 -7.96 -2.92
CA SER A 79 2.05 -6.85 -3.87
C SER A 79 2.36 -5.53 -3.19
N GLY A 80 2.71 -4.51 -3.96
CA GLY A 80 3.03 -3.18 -3.43
C GLY A 80 1.85 -2.59 -2.64
N LEU A 81 2.07 -2.26 -1.37
CA LEU A 81 1.05 -1.73 -0.46
C LEU A 81 0.90 -0.20 -0.52
N GLY A 82 1.69 0.48 -1.33
CA GLY A 82 1.61 1.92 -1.55
C GLY A 82 0.55 2.38 -2.56
N GLY A 83 -0.43 1.54 -2.89
CA GLY A 83 -1.57 1.88 -3.74
C GLY A 83 -1.61 1.18 -5.11
N ALA A 84 -0.49 1.07 -5.82
CA ALA A 84 -0.45 0.53 -7.18
C ALA A 84 -0.64 -1.00 -7.27
N GLY A 85 -0.41 -1.75 -6.19
CA GLY A 85 -0.63 -3.19 -6.13
C GLY A 85 0.27 -4.03 -7.05
N PHE A 86 1.36 -3.48 -7.57
CA PHE A 86 2.26 -4.21 -8.47
C PHE A 86 2.96 -5.37 -7.73
N PRO A 87 3.05 -6.59 -8.32
CA PRO A 87 3.65 -7.74 -7.65
C PRO A 87 5.11 -7.47 -7.26
N THR A 88 5.41 -7.59 -5.96
CA THR A 88 6.73 -7.23 -5.41
C THR A 88 7.85 -8.09 -5.99
N ALA A 89 7.65 -9.40 -6.14
CA ALA A 89 8.65 -10.29 -6.71
C ALA A 89 9.03 -9.90 -8.16
N VAL A 90 8.09 -9.39 -8.94
CA VAL A 90 8.36 -8.89 -10.30
C VAL A 90 9.21 -7.63 -10.24
N LYS A 91 8.86 -6.68 -9.36
CA LYS A 91 9.61 -5.43 -9.16
C LYS A 91 11.05 -5.70 -8.69
N LEU A 92 11.27 -6.76 -7.91
CA LEU A 92 12.59 -7.19 -7.42
C LEU A 92 13.42 -7.98 -8.45
N THR A 93 12.88 -8.20 -9.65
CA THR A 93 13.53 -8.93 -10.75
C THR A 93 13.73 -8.00 -11.96
N PRO A 94 14.53 -6.94 -11.85
CA PRO A 94 14.83 -6.10 -13.00
C PRO A 94 15.60 -6.91 -14.06
N PRO A 95 15.56 -6.49 -15.33
CA PRO A 95 16.38 -7.09 -16.38
C PRO A 95 17.86 -7.16 -15.97
N PRO A 96 18.63 -8.19 -16.41
CA PRO A 96 20.03 -8.36 -16.04
C PRO A 96 20.94 -7.17 -16.40
N THR A 97 20.50 -6.32 -17.34
CA THR A 97 21.19 -5.12 -17.77
C THR A 97 21.00 -3.92 -16.82
N GLN A 98 20.04 -4.02 -15.89
CA GLN A 98 19.72 -2.94 -14.94
C GLN A 98 20.23 -3.33 -13.55
N ARG A 99 21.24 -2.62 -13.06
CA ARG A 99 21.73 -2.76 -11.69
C ARG A 99 21.09 -1.70 -10.80
N ILE A 100 20.43 -2.15 -9.74
CA ILE A 100 19.87 -1.24 -8.73
C ILE A 100 21.00 -0.81 -7.80
N ARG A 101 21.31 0.50 -7.81
CA ARG A 101 22.31 1.12 -6.95
C ARG A 101 21.71 1.75 -5.68
N THR A 102 20.45 2.19 -5.76
CA THR A 102 19.79 2.85 -4.64
C THR A 102 18.43 2.19 -4.37
N LEU A 103 18.24 1.71 -3.13
CA LEU A 103 16.96 1.28 -2.62
C LEU A 103 16.30 2.44 -1.87
N ILE A 104 15.12 2.83 -2.29
CA ILE A 104 14.33 3.90 -1.67
C ILE A 104 13.13 3.30 -0.96
N ILE A 105 12.98 3.64 0.33
CA ILE A 105 11.84 3.24 1.14
C ILE A 105 10.92 4.44 1.30
N ASN A 106 9.70 4.26 0.83
CA ASN A 106 8.66 5.29 0.81
C ASN A 106 7.79 5.19 2.06
N GLY A 107 8.02 6.09 3.00
CA GLY A 107 7.22 6.33 4.21
C GLY A 107 6.52 7.70 4.19
N THR A 108 6.28 8.25 3.01
CA THR A 108 5.70 9.59 2.86
C THR A 108 4.25 9.69 3.32
N GLU A 109 3.35 8.86 2.76
CA GLU A 109 1.92 8.91 3.06
C GLU A 109 1.36 10.34 2.99
N CYS A 110 1.51 10.96 1.81
CA CYS A 110 1.20 12.39 1.61
C CYS A 110 -0.28 12.70 1.40
N GLU A 111 -1.14 11.69 1.30
CA GLU A 111 -2.56 11.88 1.04
C GLU A 111 -3.32 12.22 2.33
N PRO A 112 -4.19 13.25 2.35
CA PRO A 112 -4.98 13.60 3.55
C PRO A 112 -5.83 12.43 4.05
N TYR A 113 -6.15 12.41 5.33
CA TYR A 113 -6.91 11.40 6.06
C TYR A 113 -6.21 10.06 6.29
N ILE A 114 -5.21 9.69 5.51
CA ILE A 114 -4.54 8.39 5.62
C ILE A 114 -3.43 8.47 6.66
N THR A 115 -3.40 7.49 7.57
CA THR A 115 -2.42 7.37 8.65
C THR A 115 -1.97 5.92 8.87
N ALA A 116 -2.21 5.05 7.89
CA ALA A 116 -1.88 3.62 7.97
C ALA A 116 -0.36 3.37 8.02
N ASP A 117 0.40 4.03 7.15
CA ASP A 117 1.86 3.90 7.10
C ASP A 117 2.53 4.64 8.27
N ASP A 118 1.97 5.78 8.74
CA ASP A 118 2.44 6.47 9.94
C ASP A 118 2.33 5.55 11.16
N LEU A 119 1.15 4.94 11.40
CA LEU A 119 0.97 3.99 12.49
C LEU A 119 1.91 2.78 12.35
N LEU A 120 2.02 2.20 11.15
CA LEU A 120 2.90 1.07 10.90
C LEU A 120 4.36 1.40 11.24
N MET A 121 4.84 2.57 10.85
CA MET A 121 6.21 3.00 11.17
C MET A 121 6.44 3.24 12.66
N ARG A 122 5.40 3.66 13.41
CA ARG A 122 5.48 3.81 14.86
C ARG A 122 5.51 2.48 15.59
N GLU A 123 4.60 1.58 15.23
CA GLU A 123 4.37 0.34 15.97
C GLU A 123 5.25 -0.83 15.51
N LYS A 124 5.64 -0.86 14.22
CA LYS A 124 6.39 -1.95 13.58
C LYS A 124 7.72 -1.48 12.99
N ALA A 125 8.40 -0.52 13.66
CA ALA A 125 9.67 0.02 13.15
C ALA A 125 10.77 -1.03 13.06
N ALA A 126 10.83 -1.98 13.98
CA ALA A 126 11.83 -3.05 13.98
C ALA A 126 11.61 -4.02 12.82
N GLU A 127 10.35 -4.44 12.58
CA GLU A 127 9.95 -5.30 11.47
C GLU A 127 10.17 -4.60 10.12
N LEU A 128 9.88 -3.29 10.06
CA LEU A 128 10.18 -2.47 8.88
C LEU A 128 11.67 -2.52 8.54
N VAL A 129 12.52 -2.25 9.53
CA VAL A 129 13.98 -2.23 9.32
C VAL A 129 14.50 -3.62 8.96
N ALA A 130 13.99 -4.68 9.59
CA ALA A 130 14.35 -6.07 9.23
C ALA A 130 13.90 -6.40 7.79
N GLY A 131 12.72 -5.96 7.35
CA GLY A 131 12.29 -6.10 5.96
C GLY A 131 13.16 -5.34 4.97
N ILE A 132 13.65 -4.15 5.35
CA ILE A 132 14.65 -3.39 4.56
C ILE A 132 15.98 -4.16 4.47
N GLU A 133 16.44 -4.78 5.56
CA GLU A 133 17.66 -5.62 5.53
C GLU A 133 17.53 -6.82 4.59
N ILE A 134 16.36 -7.48 4.56
CA ILE A 134 16.07 -8.57 3.61
C ILE A 134 16.16 -8.06 2.17
N LEU A 135 15.54 -6.92 1.87
CA LEU A 135 15.60 -6.27 0.57
C LEU A 135 17.03 -5.87 0.19
N ALA A 136 17.77 -5.27 1.12
CA ALA A 136 19.16 -4.87 0.90
C ALA A 136 20.06 -6.10 0.62
N HIS A 137 19.84 -7.21 1.33
CA HIS A 137 20.53 -8.47 1.08
C HIS A 137 20.20 -9.04 -0.32
N LEU A 138 18.94 -8.97 -0.73
CA LEU A 138 18.48 -9.50 -2.03
C LEU A 138 18.99 -8.65 -3.21
N ILE A 139 18.97 -7.33 -3.08
CA ILE A 139 19.26 -6.37 -4.16
C ILE A 139 20.74 -5.98 -4.19
N GLN A 140 21.39 -5.93 -3.03
CA GLN A 140 22.77 -5.44 -2.82
C GLN A 140 22.98 -4.01 -3.35
N PRO A 141 22.14 -3.05 -2.93
CA PRO A 141 22.28 -1.66 -3.34
C PRO A 141 23.53 -1.03 -2.69
N GLN A 142 24.00 0.08 -3.27
CA GLN A 142 25.07 0.89 -2.67
C GLN A 142 24.50 1.75 -1.54
N ASP A 143 23.29 2.29 -1.74
CA ASP A 143 22.62 3.19 -0.82
C ASP A 143 21.21 2.70 -0.49
N VAL A 144 20.80 2.89 0.77
CA VAL A 144 19.42 2.71 1.24
C VAL A 144 18.94 4.03 1.82
N LEU A 145 17.93 4.62 1.18
CA LEU A 145 17.33 5.89 1.58
C LEU A 145 15.89 5.63 2.07
N ILE A 146 15.56 6.18 3.24
CA ILE A 146 14.20 6.12 3.80
C ILE A 146 13.66 7.54 3.81
N GLY A 147 12.56 7.79 3.09
CA GLY A 147 11.92 9.09 3.01
C GLY A 147 10.67 9.16 3.87
N ILE A 148 10.60 10.14 4.79
CA ILE A 148 9.42 10.39 5.65
C ILE A 148 9.16 11.90 5.65
N GLU A 149 7.88 12.30 5.61
CA GLU A 149 7.47 13.69 5.74
C GLU A 149 7.58 14.20 7.18
N ASP A 150 7.83 15.50 7.36
CA ASP A 150 8.08 16.16 8.64
C ASP A 150 6.85 16.20 9.58
N ASN A 151 5.65 15.91 9.06
CA ASN A 151 4.43 15.83 9.85
C ASN A 151 4.27 14.52 10.66
N LYS A 152 5.28 13.63 10.66
CA LYS A 152 5.26 12.31 11.32
C LYS A 152 6.39 12.17 12.38
N PRO A 153 6.44 13.05 13.41
CA PRO A 153 7.58 13.08 14.33
C PRO A 153 7.80 11.79 15.11
N GLU A 154 6.72 11.09 15.49
CA GLU A 154 6.79 9.84 16.23
C GLU A 154 7.31 8.69 15.34
N ALA A 155 6.84 8.58 14.10
CA ALA A 155 7.34 7.63 13.11
C ALA A 155 8.83 7.86 12.80
N ILE A 156 9.23 9.14 12.63
CA ILE A 156 10.63 9.52 12.42
C ILE A 156 11.50 9.06 13.59
N ALA A 157 11.04 9.28 14.82
CA ALA A 157 11.77 8.87 16.03
C ALA A 157 11.88 7.34 16.12
N ALA A 158 10.77 6.62 15.92
CA ALA A 158 10.73 5.15 15.97
C ALA A 158 11.63 4.51 14.90
N VAL A 159 11.52 4.96 13.66
CA VAL A 159 12.33 4.43 12.54
C VAL A 159 13.81 4.76 12.76
N ARG A 160 14.15 5.97 13.21
CA ARG A 160 15.54 6.34 13.53
C ARG A 160 16.13 5.46 14.62
N ALA A 161 15.37 5.19 15.68
CA ALA A 161 15.80 4.30 16.75
C ALA A 161 16.00 2.86 16.25
N ALA A 162 15.09 2.36 15.41
CA ALA A 162 15.18 1.01 14.84
C ALA A 162 16.33 0.86 13.83
N ILE A 163 16.69 1.90 13.09
CA ILE A 163 17.86 1.89 12.19
C ILE A 163 19.13 1.64 12.98
N GLY A 164 19.32 2.30 14.11
CA GLY A 164 20.53 2.17 14.94
C GLY A 164 21.81 2.49 14.17
N GLU A 165 22.76 1.57 14.17
CA GLU A 165 24.07 1.72 13.48
C GLU A 165 24.08 1.22 12.01
N ARG A 166 22.93 0.83 11.46
CA ARG A 166 22.84 0.34 10.08
C ARG A 166 23.15 1.46 9.08
N PRO A 167 23.73 1.14 7.93
CA PRO A 167 24.09 2.13 6.91
C PRO A 167 22.85 2.58 6.10
N PHE A 168 21.76 2.88 6.78
CA PHE A 168 20.51 3.38 6.18
C PHE A 168 20.37 4.87 6.48
N VAL A 169 20.02 5.63 5.47
CA VAL A 169 19.91 7.09 5.57
C VAL A 169 18.44 7.49 5.65
N LEU A 170 18.02 7.98 6.81
CA LEU A 170 16.69 8.56 6.99
C LEU A 170 16.72 10.04 6.55
N LYS A 171 15.93 10.37 5.53
CA LYS A 171 15.72 11.73 5.03
C LYS A 171 14.34 12.22 5.38
N VAL A 172 14.27 13.34 6.09
CA VAL A 172 13.03 14.04 6.45
C VAL A 172 12.89 15.26 5.54
N PHE A 173 11.72 15.47 4.99
CA PHE A 173 11.43 16.60 4.08
C PHE A 173 10.02 17.15 4.34
N PRO A 174 9.73 18.41 3.91
CA PRO A 174 8.45 19.05 4.15
C PRO A 174 7.27 18.29 3.54
N THR A 175 6.18 18.23 4.28
CA THR A 175 4.90 17.67 3.83
C THR A 175 4.37 18.43 2.64
N LYS A 176 4.22 17.76 1.50
CA LYS A 176 3.68 18.35 0.28
C LYS A 176 3.16 17.27 -0.66
N TYR A 177 1.87 17.33 -0.98
CA TYR A 177 1.31 16.45 -2.00
C TYR A 177 1.79 16.86 -3.41
N PRO A 178 2.21 15.94 -4.29
CA PRO A 178 2.25 14.48 -4.17
C PRO A 178 3.67 13.89 -3.93
N SER A 179 4.38 14.32 -2.89
CA SER A 179 5.73 13.85 -2.54
C SER A 179 5.85 12.31 -2.45
N GLY A 180 4.74 11.60 -2.12
CA GLY A 180 4.66 10.14 -2.06
C GLY A 180 4.62 9.45 -3.42
N GLY A 181 4.47 10.18 -4.51
CA GLY A 181 4.62 9.63 -5.85
C GLY A 181 6.05 9.12 -6.07
N GLU A 182 6.21 7.92 -6.62
CA GLU A 182 7.52 7.25 -6.72
C GLU A 182 8.59 8.12 -7.41
N LYS A 183 8.23 8.76 -8.54
CA LYS A 183 9.17 9.62 -9.29
C LYS A 183 9.47 10.94 -8.56
N GLN A 184 8.46 11.53 -7.89
CA GLN A 184 8.64 12.72 -7.07
C GLN A 184 9.53 12.45 -5.88
N LEU A 185 9.32 11.33 -5.18
CA LEU A 185 10.15 10.95 -4.04
C LEU A 185 11.60 10.70 -4.44
N ILE A 186 11.83 10.05 -5.58
CA ILE A 186 13.18 9.86 -6.13
C ILE A 186 13.89 11.22 -6.29
N GLN A 187 13.23 12.17 -6.94
CA GLN A 187 13.82 13.52 -7.14
C GLN A 187 14.05 14.23 -5.82
N ILE A 188 13.12 14.17 -4.86
CA ILE A 188 13.26 14.79 -3.53
C ILE A 188 14.48 14.22 -2.79
N LEU A 189 14.66 12.91 -2.83
CA LEU A 189 15.72 12.25 -2.05
C LEU A 189 17.09 12.29 -2.73
N THR A 190 17.14 12.28 -4.05
CA THR A 190 18.39 12.09 -4.81
C THR A 190 18.76 13.28 -5.70
N GLY A 191 17.82 14.13 -6.07
CA GLY A 191 17.99 15.18 -7.07
C GLY A 191 17.92 14.67 -8.51
N GLU A 192 17.75 13.36 -8.73
CA GLU A 192 17.69 12.77 -10.07
C GLU A 192 16.26 12.61 -10.53
N GLU A 193 16.01 12.81 -11.82
CA GLU A 193 14.69 12.64 -12.44
C GLU A 193 14.59 11.33 -13.21
N VAL A 194 13.50 10.60 -12.99
CA VAL A 194 13.15 9.45 -13.83
C VAL A 194 12.68 9.97 -15.19
N PRO A 195 13.26 9.55 -16.31
CA PRO A 195 12.87 10.03 -17.64
C PRO A 195 11.39 9.82 -17.93
N SER A 196 10.83 10.68 -18.77
CA SER A 196 9.44 10.53 -19.23
C SER A 196 9.26 9.18 -19.91
N GLY A 197 8.21 8.43 -19.50
CA GLY A 197 7.99 7.06 -19.99
C GLY A 197 8.91 6.00 -19.39
N GLY A 198 9.98 6.39 -18.68
CA GLY A 198 10.92 5.48 -18.03
C GLY A 198 10.46 4.97 -16.67
N LEU A 199 11.17 3.96 -16.17
CA LEU A 199 11.00 3.37 -14.85
C LEU A 199 12.16 3.76 -13.92
N PRO A 200 11.98 3.76 -12.60
CA PRO A 200 13.09 4.00 -11.65
C PRO A 200 14.30 3.08 -11.86
N ALA A 201 14.08 1.84 -12.28
CA ALA A 201 15.14 0.89 -12.57
C ALA A 201 16.06 1.32 -13.74
N ASP A 202 15.55 2.13 -14.67
CA ASP A 202 16.34 2.66 -15.81
C ASP A 202 17.47 3.59 -15.34
N ILE A 203 17.28 4.21 -14.17
CA ILE A 203 18.30 5.04 -13.52
C ILE A 203 18.91 4.36 -12.28
N GLY A 204 18.77 3.03 -12.17
CA GLY A 204 19.37 2.25 -11.10
C GLY A 204 18.71 2.43 -9.73
N MET A 205 17.44 2.78 -9.68
CA MET A 205 16.71 3.00 -8.42
C MET A 205 15.53 2.03 -8.31
N LEU A 206 15.22 1.64 -7.07
CA LEU A 206 14.05 0.82 -6.76
C LEU A 206 13.36 1.39 -5.52
N CYS A 207 12.06 1.66 -5.63
CA CYS A 207 11.27 2.22 -4.53
C CYS A 207 10.32 1.17 -3.97
N GLN A 208 10.25 1.05 -2.63
CA GLN A 208 9.32 0.17 -1.93
C GLN A 208 8.58 0.93 -0.83
N ASN A 209 7.30 0.63 -0.64
CA ASN A 209 6.50 1.19 0.44
C ASN A 209 6.86 0.52 1.78
N VAL A 210 6.73 1.24 2.90
CA VAL A 210 7.02 0.74 4.26
C VAL A 210 6.21 -0.50 4.62
N GLY A 211 4.91 -0.55 4.29
CA GLY A 211 4.06 -1.72 4.54
C GLY A 211 4.51 -2.94 3.74
N THR A 212 5.02 -2.74 2.51
CA THR A 212 5.59 -3.82 1.70
C THR A 212 6.85 -4.40 2.36
N CYS A 213 7.67 -3.56 3.00
CA CYS A 213 8.85 -4.04 3.72
C CYS A 213 8.47 -4.89 4.94
N VAL A 214 7.45 -4.49 5.71
CA VAL A 214 6.93 -5.30 6.83
C VAL A 214 6.34 -6.61 6.31
N ALA A 215 5.60 -6.60 5.21
CA ALA A 215 5.07 -7.84 4.61
C ALA A 215 6.20 -8.80 4.16
N ILE A 216 7.33 -8.27 3.68
CA ILE A 216 8.51 -9.09 3.34
C ILE A 216 9.15 -9.67 4.61
N HIS A 217 9.26 -8.89 5.68
CA HIS A 217 9.70 -9.39 6.99
C HIS A 217 8.83 -10.57 7.43
N ASP A 218 7.51 -10.38 7.43
CA ASP A 218 6.55 -11.38 7.90
C ASP A 218 6.60 -12.66 7.05
N ALA A 219 6.74 -12.52 5.74
CA ALA A 219 6.85 -13.66 4.83
C ALA A 219 8.12 -14.47 5.04
N VAL A 220 9.26 -13.82 5.19
CA VAL A 220 10.56 -14.50 5.27
C VAL A 220 10.85 -15.02 6.68
N LEU A 221 10.67 -14.17 7.69
CA LEU A 221 11.04 -14.53 9.07
C LEU A 221 9.94 -15.27 9.82
N LEU A 222 8.66 -15.01 9.51
CA LEU A 222 7.53 -15.61 10.19
C LEU A 222 6.75 -16.61 9.33
N GLY A 223 7.08 -16.75 8.04
CA GLY A 223 6.37 -17.61 7.09
C GLY A 223 4.94 -17.15 6.79
N LYS A 224 4.57 -15.91 7.16
CA LYS A 224 3.21 -15.41 7.01
C LYS A 224 2.99 -14.81 5.61
N PRO A 225 2.05 -15.34 4.81
CA PRO A 225 1.69 -14.71 3.55
C PRO A 225 0.92 -13.39 3.78
N LEU A 226 0.82 -12.57 2.73
CA LEU A 226 0.08 -11.31 2.80
C LEU A 226 -1.43 -11.57 2.83
N ILE A 227 -2.00 -11.62 4.03
CA ILE A 227 -3.44 -11.83 4.29
C ILE A 227 -4.10 -10.68 5.04
N SER A 228 -3.33 -9.71 5.51
CA SER A 228 -3.83 -8.53 6.21
C SER A 228 -3.03 -7.30 5.83
N ARG A 229 -3.58 -6.13 6.16
CA ARG A 229 -2.86 -4.87 6.06
C ARG A 229 -3.41 -3.84 7.03
N ILE A 230 -2.60 -2.86 7.41
CA ILE A 230 -3.08 -1.69 8.13
C ILE A 230 -3.93 -0.84 7.18
N THR A 231 -5.13 -0.50 7.64
CA THR A 231 -6.11 0.30 6.88
C THR A 231 -6.66 1.39 7.78
N THR A 232 -6.69 2.62 7.30
CA THR A 232 -7.29 3.75 8.01
C THR A 232 -8.81 3.75 7.80
N LEU A 233 -9.57 3.78 8.88
CA LEU A 233 -11.02 4.00 8.89
C LEU A 233 -11.25 5.43 9.35
N THR A 234 -11.81 6.28 8.50
CA THR A 234 -11.91 7.73 8.75
C THR A 234 -13.15 8.36 8.12
N GLY A 235 -13.37 9.63 8.40
CA GLY A 235 -14.50 10.42 7.92
C GLY A 235 -15.49 10.75 9.02
N GLU A 236 -16.22 11.84 8.85
CA GLU A 236 -17.14 12.37 9.86
C GLU A 236 -18.42 11.52 10.06
N ALA A 237 -18.66 10.53 9.20
CA ALA A 237 -19.74 9.57 9.40
C ALA A 237 -19.34 8.43 10.36
N LEU A 238 -18.10 8.42 10.90
CA LEU A 238 -17.64 7.43 11.88
C LEU A 238 -17.60 8.02 13.29
N ALA A 239 -18.15 7.30 14.26
CA ALA A 239 -18.08 7.69 15.67
C ALA A 239 -16.64 7.54 16.24
N ARG A 240 -15.83 6.61 15.70
CA ARG A 240 -14.50 6.28 16.19
C ARG A 240 -13.53 6.05 15.03
N PRO A 241 -13.02 7.10 14.39
CA PRO A 241 -11.95 6.96 13.39
C PRO A 241 -10.73 6.26 14.00
N MET A 242 -10.14 5.30 13.26
CA MET A 242 -9.00 4.50 13.75
C MET A 242 -8.25 3.84 12.62
N ASN A 243 -7.04 3.37 12.91
CA ASN A 243 -6.36 2.39 12.05
C ASN A 243 -6.63 0.98 12.56
N VAL A 244 -6.83 0.05 11.66
CA VAL A 244 -7.04 -1.38 11.97
C VAL A 244 -6.13 -2.24 11.12
N GLU A 245 -5.72 -3.39 11.64
CA GLU A 245 -5.17 -4.46 10.82
C GLU A 245 -6.35 -5.25 10.23
N ALA A 246 -6.72 -4.92 8.99
CA ALA A 246 -7.83 -5.53 8.28
C ALA A 246 -7.40 -6.79 7.55
N LEU A 247 -8.14 -7.88 7.71
CA LEU A 247 -7.98 -9.08 6.88
C LEU A 247 -8.43 -8.78 5.45
N ILE A 248 -7.65 -9.22 4.47
CA ILE A 248 -8.00 -9.08 3.05
C ILE A 248 -9.26 -9.90 2.77
N GLY A 249 -10.24 -9.29 2.10
CA GLY A 249 -11.54 -9.90 1.83
C GLY A 249 -12.65 -9.46 2.80
N THR A 250 -12.32 -8.80 3.93
CA THR A 250 -13.35 -8.27 4.84
C THR A 250 -14.19 -7.21 4.13
N PRO A 251 -15.53 -7.31 4.14
CA PRO A 251 -16.39 -6.27 3.60
C PRO A 251 -16.18 -4.92 4.27
N ALA A 252 -16.15 -3.85 3.49
CA ALA A 252 -15.96 -2.49 4.02
C ALA A 252 -17.00 -2.15 5.09
N GLY A 253 -18.24 -2.59 4.91
CA GLY A 253 -19.32 -2.36 5.88
C GLY A 253 -19.08 -2.95 7.26
N GLU A 254 -18.42 -4.10 7.36
CA GLU A 254 -18.09 -4.72 8.66
C GLU A 254 -17.03 -3.87 9.40
N LEU A 255 -15.99 -3.43 8.72
CA LEU A 255 -14.97 -2.57 9.31
C LEU A 255 -15.54 -1.22 9.74
N LEU A 256 -16.38 -0.62 8.90
CA LEU A 256 -17.02 0.66 9.22
C LEU A 256 -18.03 0.53 10.36
N ALA A 257 -18.79 -0.58 10.44
CA ALA A 257 -19.67 -0.86 11.58
C ALA A 257 -18.86 -1.00 12.88
N PHE A 258 -17.70 -1.68 12.84
CA PHE A 258 -16.77 -1.75 13.97
C PHE A 258 -16.29 -0.36 14.41
N ALA A 259 -16.05 0.55 13.47
CA ALA A 259 -15.69 1.94 13.74
C ALA A 259 -16.89 2.83 14.12
N GLY A 260 -18.10 2.28 14.18
CA GLY A 260 -19.31 3.00 14.56
C GLY A 260 -19.89 3.87 13.44
N LEU A 261 -20.09 3.30 12.26
CA LEU A 261 -20.68 3.99 11.11
C LEU A 261 -22.13 4.47 11.42
N GLU A 262 -22.34 5.77 11.29
CA GLU A 262 -23.64 6.41 11.32
C GLU A 262 -24.22 6.45 9.90
N GLN A 263 -24.94 5.39 9.49
CA GLN A 263 -25.41 5.23 8.10
C GLN A 263 -26.27 6.40 7.60
N ASN A 264 -27.03 7.04 8.48
CA ASN A 264 -27.85 8.22 8.14
C ASN A 264 -27.03 9.48 7.82
N ARG A 265 -25.75 9.52 8.19
CA ARG A 265 -24.82 10.60 7.89
C ARG A 265 -23.92 10.29 6.70
N LEU A 266 -23.83 9.01 6.30
CA LEU A 266 -22.97 8.59 5.20
C LEU A 266 -23.47 9.18 3.87
N ASN A 267 -22.64 10.03 3.26
CA ASN A 267 -22.87 10.59 1.94
C ASN A 267 -22.11 9.80 0.87
N ARG A 268 -20.81 9.55 1.10
CA ARG A 268 -19.94 8.80 0.19
C ARG A 268 -19.02 7.89 0.97
N LEU A 269 -18.84 6.67 0.46
CA LEU A 269 -17.79 5.76 0.89
C LEU A 269 -16.70 5.76 -0.17
N ILE A 270 -15.47 6.15 0.22
CA ILE A 270 -14.32 6.23 -0.67
C ILE A 270 -13.28 5.21 -0.21
N MET A 271 -12.79 4.39 -1.13
CA MET A 271 -11.62 3.55 -0.90
C MET A 271 -10.37 4.30 -1.34
N GLY A 272 -9.43 4.47 -0.42
CA GLY A 272 -8.31 5.40 -0.55
C GLY A 272 -8.64 6.77 0.05
N GLY A 273 -7.80 7.77 -0.20
CA GLY A 273 -8.02 9.13 0.28
C GLY A 273 -8.86 9.99 -0.68
N PRO A 274 -9.11 11.24 -0.32
CA PRO A 274 -9.98 12.13 -1.10
C PRO A 274 -9.38 12.57 -2.44
N MET A 275 -8.06 12.41 -2.64
CA MET A 275 -7.36 12.88 -3.85
C MET A 275 -7.17 11.78 -4.88
N MET A 276 -6.81 10.56 -4.45
CA MET A 276 -6.49 9.42 -5.35
C MET A 276 -7.49 8.27 -5.23
N GLY A 277 -8.38 8.30 -4.22
CA GLY A 277 -9.39 7.27 -4.00
C GLY A 277 -10.55 7.34 -4.99
N PHE A 278 -11.44 6.38 -4.89
CA PHE A 278 -12.67 6.31 -5.68
C PHE A 278 -13.86 5.87 -4.81
N THR A 279 -15.05 6.33 -5.20
CA THR A 279 -16.29 6.00 -4.48
C THR A 279 -16.66 4.54 -4.71
N LEU A 280 -16.98 3.84 -3.61
CA LEU A 280 -17.51 2.48 -3.65
C LEU A 280 -19.02 2.48 -3.89
N PRO A 281 -19.55 1.50 -4.69
CA PRO A 281 -20.97 1.39 -4.99
C PRO A 281 -21.80 0.82 -3.82
N SER A 282 -21.19 0.05 -2.92
CA SER A 282 -21.83 -0.57 -1.77
C SER A 282 -20.87 -0.82 -0.62
N LEU A 283 -21.43 -1.16 0.55
CA LEU A 283 -20.67 -1.57 1.73
C LEU A 283 -20.13 -3.01 1.65
N ASP A 284 -20.60 -3.81 0.67
CA ASP A 284 -20.19 -5.21 0.50
C ASP A 284 -18.85 -5.37 -0.23
N VAL A 285 -18.31 -4.27 -0.74
CA VAL A 285 -17.01 -4.29 -1.43
C VAL A 285 -15.90 -4.66 -0.44
N PRO A 286 -15.07 -5.69 -0.74
CA PRO A 286 -14.07 -6.17 0.20
C PRO A 286 -12.82 -5.29 0.23
N VAL A 287 -12.11 -5.33 1.36
CA VAL A 287 -10.72 -4.85 1.46
C VAL A 287 -9.83 -5.74 0.60
N ILE A 288 -8.96 -5.12 -0.17
CA ILE A 288 -7.93 -5.79 -0.98
C ILE A 288 -6.51 -5.33 -0.57
N LYS A 289 -5.49 -5.96 -1.13
CA LYS A 289 -4.08 -5.64 -0.81
C LYS A 289 -3.72 -4.15 -0.96
N THR A 290 -4.43 -3.40 -1.80
CA THR A 290 -4.19 -1.97 -2.03
C THR A 290 -5.04 -1.03 -1.18
N THR A 291 -5.97 -1.54 -0.38
CA THR A 291 -6.89 -0.73 0.43
C THR A 291 -6.19 -0.14 1.65
N ASN A 292 -5.65 1.06 1.56
CA ASN A 292 -5.00 1.74 2.68
C ASN A 292 -5.93 2.61 3.53
N CYS A 293 -7.13 2.93 3.01
CA CYS A 293 -8.10 3.78 3.69
C CYS A 293 -9.52 3.48 3.25
N LEU A 294 -10.47 3.60 4.17
CA LEU A 294 -11.90 3.69 3.94
C LEU A 294 -12.38 5.00 4.54
N LEU A 295 -12.76 5.95 3.68
CA LEU A 295 -13.24 7.27 4.07
C LEU A 295 -14.77 7.31 3.95
N ALA A 296 -15.46 7.34 5.09
CA ALA A 296 -16.91 7.46 5.21
C ALA A 296 -17.29 8.92 5.45
N SER A 297 -17.52 9.67 4.37
CA SER A 297 -17.73 11.11 4.44
C SER A 297 -19.20 11.48 4.64
N THR A 298 -19.41 12.62 5.32
CA THR A 298 -20.70 13.31 5.38
C THR A 298 -20.87 14.25 4.18
N LEU A 299 -22.07 14.82 4.05
CA LEU A 299 -22.36 15.82 3.02
C LEU A 299 -21.63 17.15 3.29
N GLU A 300 -21.46 17.51 4.57
CA GLU A 300 -20.74 18.71 4.98
C GLU A 300 -19.23 18.57 4.72
N GLU A 301 -18.67 17.39 4.99
CA GLU A 301 -17.23 17.11 4.82
C GLU A 301 -16.82 17.11 3.35
N LEU A 302 -17.63 16.47 2.49
CA LEU A 302 -17.39 16.43 1.05
C LEU A 302 -18.65 16.86 0.28
N PRO A 303 -18.95 18.17 0.24
CA PRO A 303 -20.11 18.66 -0.47
C PRO A 303 -20.00 18.41 -1.98
N PRO A 304 -21.13 18.29 -2.69
CA PRO A 304 -21.11 18.20 -4.13
C PRO A 304 -20.47 19.48 -4.73
N PRO A 305 -19.74 19.36 -5.84
CA PRO A 305 -19.21 20.54 -6.49
C PRO A 305 -20.34 21.47 -6.91
N PRO A 306 -20.14 22.82 -6.85
CA PRO A 306 -21.12 23.75 -7.36
C PRO A 306 -21.36 23.52 -8.85
N PRO A 307 -22.54 23.88 -9.37
CA PRO A 307 -22.82 23.79 -10.79
C PRO A 307 -21.76 24.52 -11.63
N ALA A 308 -21.30 23.89 -12.70
CA ALA A 308 -20.36 24.52 -13.61
C ALA A 308 -20.97 25.80 -14.20
N LEU A 309 -20.23 26.89 -14.08
CA LEU A 309 -20.62 28.15 -14.73
C LEU A 309 -20.16 28.20 -16.19
N PRO A 310 -20.83 28.97 -17.04
CA PRO A 310 -20.33 29.19 -18.41
C PRO A 310 -18.92 29.76 -18.41
N CYS A 311 -18.11 29.32 -19.38
CA CYS A 311 -16.75 29.82 -19.53
C CYS A 311 -16.73 31.34 -19.79
N ILE A 312 -16.02 32.09 -18.95
CA ILE A 312 -15.85 33.57 -19.10
C ILE A 312 -14.65 33.92 -19.98
N ARG A 313 -13.93 32.96 -20.53
CA ARG A 313 -12.77 33.10 -21.43
C ARG A 313 -11.61 33.90 -20.82
N CYS A 314 -11.36 33.80 -19.52
CA CYS A 314 -10.24 34.50 -18.85
C CYS A 314 -8.85 33.92 -19.21
N GLY A 315 -8.75 32.68 -19.72
CA GLY A 315 -7.48 32.02 -20.10
C GLY A 315 -6.70 31.38 -18.94
N GLU A 316 -7.10 31.59 -17.69
CA GLU A 316 -6.37 31.09 -16.50
C GLU A 316 -6.14 29.57 -16.50
N CYS A 317 -7.11 28.80 -17.02
CA CYS A 317 -6.94 27.34 -17.12
C CYS A 317 -5.81 26.93 -18.09
N ALA A 318 -5.61 27.68 -19.17
CA ALA A 318 -4.51 27.46 -20.12
C ALA A 318 -3.16 27.86 -19.50
N GLU A 319 -3.13 28.94 -18.73
CA GLU A 319 -1.92 29.41 -18.02
C GLU A 319 -1.53 28.47 -16.87
N ALA A 320 -2.52 27.94 -16.13
CA ALA A 320 -2.29 27.00 -15.05
C ALA A 320 -1.88 25.60 -15.53
N CYS A 321 -2.10 25.26 -16.80
CA CYS A 321 -1.82 23.91 -17.31
C CYS A 321 -0.32 23.72 -17.59
N PRO A 322 0.36 22.78 -16.89
CA PRO A 322 1.81 22.56 -17.05
C PRO A 322 2.20 21.98 -18.42
N VAL A 323 1.23 21.50 -19.19
CA VAL A 323 1.40 20.90 -20.52
C VAL A 323 0.73 21.71 -21.63
N SER A 324 0.31 22.94 -21.31
CA SER A 324 -0.26 23.92 -22.28
C SER A 324 -1.48 23.42 -23.05
N LEU A 325 -2.36 22.67 -22.40
CA LEU A 325 -3.65 22.28 -22.99
C LEU A 325 -4.57 23.48 -23.08
N LEU A 326 -5.32 23.56 -24.18
CA LEU A 326 -6.41 24.52 -24.31
C LEU A 326 -7.70 23.89 -23.76
N PRO A 327 -8.48 24.62 -22.95
CA PRO A 327 -9.73 24.14 -22.37
C PRO A 327 -10.84 24.02 -23.39
#